data_c13f4ea1c18f09fa11f2374279bfb1f0
#
_entry.id   c13f4ea1c18f09fa11f2374279bfb1f0
#
_cell.length_a   1.000
_cell.length_b   1.000
_cell.length_c   1.000
_cell.angle_alpha   90.00
_cell.angle_beta   90.00
_cell.angle_gamma   90.00
#
_symmetry.space_group_name_H-M   'P 1'
#
loop_
_entity.id
_entity.type
_entity.pdbx_description
1 polymer ?
#
loop_
_entity_poly.entity_id
_entity_poly.type
_entity_poly.pdbx_seq_one_letter_code
_entity_poly.pdbx_strand_id
1 'polypeptide(L)'
;TDDKIILSDSHPLGILLERELENEIYKAIDKLPDECRRVFAKSRFEGKSYEEISGELGISINTVKYHIKNALASLHAHLSKYLISLLLFFFR
;
A
#
# COMPACT_ATOMS: atom_id res chain seq x y z
N THR A 1 16.53 -19.81 -5.14
CA THR A 1 16.08 -21.13 -5.45
C THR A 1 14.78 -21.11 -6.27
N ASP A 2 14.13 -22.22 -6.41
CA ASP A 2 12.98 -22.35 -7.30
C ASP A 2 11.82 -21.44 -6.96
N ASP A 3 11.54 -21.23 -5.69
CA ASP A 3 10.46 -20.33 -5.27
C ASP A 3 10.69 -18.89 -5.72
N LYS A 4 11.92 -18.47 -5.68
CA LYS A 4 12.27 -17.11 -6.13
C LYS A 4 12.16 -17.00 -7.64
N ILE A 5 12.44 -18.06 -8.36
CA ILE A 5 12.35 -18.08 -9.81
C ILE A 5 10.90 -17.88 -10.25
N ILE A 6 9.96 -18.52 -9.58
CA ILE A 6 8.54 -18.42 -9.92
C ILE A 6 8.03 -16.98 -9.77
N LEU A 7 8.51 -16.27 -8.77
CA LEU A 7 8.07 -14.90 -8.48
C LEU A 7 9.05 -13.84 -8.97
N SER A 8 10.05 -14.24 -9.74
CA SER A 8 11.05 -13.30 -10.23
C SER A 8 10.57 -12.57 -11.49
N ASP A 9 11.27 -11.48 -11.80
CA ASP A 9 10.96 -10.68 -12.98
C ASP A 9 11.12 -11.45 -14.28
N SER A 10 11.89 -12.52 -14.27
CA SER A 10 12.10 -13.33 -15.47
C SER A 10 10.95 -14.29 -15.75
N HIS A 11 10.02 -14.48 -14.80
CA HIS A 11 8.91 -15.40 -14.97
C HIS A 11 7.63 -14.63 -15.34
N PRO A 12 6.98 -14.95 -16.47
CA PRO A 12 5.81 -14.18 -16.91
C PRO A 12 4.69 -14.07 -15.87
N LEU A 13 4.41 -15.17 -15.17
CA LEU A 13 3.37 -15.16 -14.13
C LEU A 13 3.77 -14.25 -12.97
N GLY A 14 5.05 -14.28 -12.58
CA GLY A 14 5.54 -13.41 -11.52
C GLY A 14 5.42 -11.94 -11.88
N ILE A 15 5.75 -11.59 -13.12
CA ILE A 15 5.61 -10.21 -13.60
C ILE A 15 4.15 -9.78 -13.58
N LEU A 16 3.24 -10.64 -14.03
CA LEU A 16 1.83 -10.32 -14.03
C LEU A 16 1.29 -10.10 -12.63
N LEU A 17 1.62 -10.98 -11.70
CA LEU A 17 1.18 -10.87 -10.32
C LEU A 17 1.71 -9.59 -9.66
N GLU A 18 2.95 -9.26 -9.94
CA GLU A 18 3.56 -8.05 -9.41
C GLU A 18 2.83 -6.80 -9.88
N ARG A 19 2.52 -6.74 -11.17
CA ARG A 19 1.77 -5.60 -11.72
C ARG A 19 0.37 -5.51 -11.16
N GLU A 20 -0.31 -6.63 -11.02
CA GLU A 20 -1.66 -6.66 -10.46
C GLU A 20 -1.67 -6.19 -9.01
N LEU A 21 -0.71 -6.67 -8.22
CA LEU A 21 -0.61 -6.26 -6.83
C LEU A 21 -0.30 -4.77 -6.71
N GLU A 22 0.63 -4.27 -7.53
CA GLU A 22 0.97 -2.86 -7.55
C GLU A 22 -0.23 -2.00 -7.89
N ASN A 23 -1.01 -2.40 -8.89
CA ASN A 23 -2.23 -1.69 -9.26
C ASN A 23 -3.23 -1.64 -8.12
N GLU A 24 -3.40 -2.75 -7.39
CA GLU A 24 -4.31 -2.78 -6.26
C GLU A 24 -3.84 -1.90 -5.11
N ILE A 25 -2.55 -1.82 -4.89
CA ILE A 25 -2.00 -0.93 -3.87
C ILE A 25 -2.31 0.53 -4.23
N TYR A 26 -2.08 0.93 -5.47
CA TYR A 26 -2.37 2.30 -5.89
C TYR A 26 -3.85 2.62 -5.83
N LYS A 27 -4.71 1.68 -6.18
CA LYS A 27 -6.15 1.87 -6.04
C LYS A 27 -6.55 2.10 -4.58
N ALA A 28 -5.95 1.33 -3.68
CA ALA A 28 -6.24 1.48 -2.25
C ALA A 28 -5.77 2.84 -1.72
N ILE A 29 -4.61 3.29 -2.15
CA ILE A 29 -4.08 4.60 -1.77
C ILE A 29 -5.00 5.71 -2.27
N ASP A 30 -5.47 5.60 -3.51
CA ASP A 30 -6.36 6.61 -4.09
C ASP A 30 -7.69 6.73 -3.34
N LYS A 31 -8.11 5.69 -2.66
CA LYS A 31 -9.36 5.70 -1.88
C LYS A 31 -9.20 6.28 -0.48
N LEU A 32 -7.99 6.57 -0.05
CA LEU A 32 -7.77 7.17 1.26
C LEU A 32 -8.33 8.59 1.31
N PRO A 33 -8.82 9.05 2.49
CA PRO A 33 -9.19 10.45 2.65
C PRO A 33 -8.01 11.36 2.31
N ASP A 34 -8.30 12.56 1.81
CA ASP A 34 -7.28 13.45 1.28
C ASP A 34 -6.08 13.69 2.19
N GLU A 35 -6.32 14.02 3.45
CA GLU A 35 -5.22 14.31 4.36
C GLU A 35 -4.44 13.04 4.72
N CYS A 36 -5.15 11.94 4.94
CA CYS A 36 -4.54 10.65 5.21
C CYS A 36 -3.64 10.24 4.04
N ARG A 37 -4.13 10.41 2.81
CA ARG A 37 -3.36 10.10 1.61
C ARG A 37 -2.11 10.96 1.50
N ARG A 38 -2.24 12.26 1.79
CA ARG A 38 -1.09 13.18 1.76
C ARG A 38 -0.03 12.79 2.77
N VAL A 39 -0.43 12.50 4.00
CA VAL A 39 0.50 12.07 5.04
C VAL A 39 1.18 10.78 4.63
N PHE A 40 0.42 9.82 4.13
CA PHE A 40 0.96 8.55 3.72
C PHE A 40 1.98 8.70 2.58
N ALA A 41 1.64 9.51 1.58
CA ALA A 41 2.54 9.75 0.45
C ALA A 41 3.83 10.43 0.88
N LYS A 42 3.77 11.42 1.75
CA LYS A 42 4.97 12.09 2.25
C LYS A 42 5.88 11.13 3.01
N SER A 43 5.30 10.22 3.76
CA SER A 43 6.06 9.25 4.52
C SER A 43 6.68 8.19 3.61
N ARG A 44 5.88 7.58 2.74
CA ARG A 44 6.30 6.39 1.99
C ARG A 44 6.97 6.70 0.66
N PHE A 45 6.54 7.76 -0.02
CA PHE A 45 7.10 8.07 -1.33
C PHE A 45 8.15 9.17 -1.28
N GLU A 46 8.03 10.09 -0.34
CA GLU A 46 9.00 11.18 -0.22
C GLU A 46 10.02 10.94 0.89
N GLY A 47 9.84 9.89 1.69
CA GLY A 47 10.79 9.54 2.73
C GLY A 47 10.89 10.53 3.87
N LYS A 48 9.85 11.32 4.10
CA LYS A 48 9.88 12.34 5.15
C LYS A 48 9.60 11.74 6.52
N SER A 49 10.22 12.33 7.55
CA SER A 49 9.97 11.93 8.92
C SER A 49 8.61 12.46 9.39
N TYR A 50 8.10 11.89 10.46
CA TYR A 50 6.84 12.36 11.02
C TYR A 50 6.94 13.82 11.50
N GLU A 51 8.11 14.21 11.98
CA GLU A 51 8.34 15.59 12.39
C GLU A 51 8.28 16.54 11.20
N GLU A 52 8.90 16.16 10.09
CA GLU A 52 8.86 16.95 8.86
C GLU A 52 7.44 17.08 8.33
N ILE A 53 6.70 15.97 8.32
CA ILE A 53 5.31 15.98 7.86
C ILE A 53 4.45 16.87 8.75
N SER A 54 4.65 16.75 10.06
CA SER A 54 3.95 17.58 11.03
C SER A 54 4.16 19.07 10.74
N GLY A 55 5.40 19.44 10.49
CA GLY A 55 5.74 20.85 10.19
C GLY A 55 5.15 21.32 8.88
N GLU A 56 5.21 20.49 7.84
CA GLU A 56 4.71 20.87 6.52
C GLU A 56 3.20 21.02 6.46
N LEU A 57 2.48 20.16 7.16
CA LEU A 57 1.02 20.15 7.10
C LEU A 57 0.36 20.92 8.25
N GLY A 58 1.16 21.39 9.22
CA GLY A 58 0.61 22.11 10.36
C GLY A 58 -0.25 21.27 11.28
N ILE A 59 0.10 19.99 11.44
CA ILE A 59 -0.62 19.07 12.32
C ILE A 59 0.36 18.48 13.33
N SER A 60 -0.15 17.91 14.40
CA SER A 60 0.70 17.31 15.42
C SER A 60 1.30 16.00 14.95
N ILE A 61 2.40 15.59 15.60
CA ILE A 61 3.02 14.28 15.31
C ILE A 61 2.04 13.15 15.60
N ASN A 62 1.23 13.29 16.65
CA ASN A 62 0.21 12.28 16.96
C ASN A 62 -0.82 12.17 15.84
N THR A 63 -1.20 13.28 15.24
CA THR A 63 -2.11 13.27 14.10
C THR A 63 -1.46 12.58 12.89
N VAL A 64 -0.16 12.83 12.66
CA VAL A 64 0.57 12.14 11.60
C VAL A 64 0.50 10.63 11.83
N LYS A 65 0.82 10.18 13.06
CA LYS A 65 0.78 8.76 13.40
C LYS A 65 -0.61 8.17 13.21
N TYR A 66 -1.64 8.92 13.56
CA TYR A 66 -3.03 8.51 13.39
C TYR A 66 -3.35 8.26 11.91
N HIS A 67 -2.94 9.18 11.04
CA HIS A 67 -3.16 9.02 9.60
C HIS A 67 -2.40 7.84 9.02
N ILE A 68 -1.16 7.62 9.45
CA ILE A 68 -0.38 6.47 8.99
C ILE A 68 -1.05 5.17 9.41
N LYS A 69 -1.49 5.09 10.67
CA LYS A 69 -2.18 3.90 11.18
C LYS A 69 -3.45 3.61 10.37
N ASN A 70 -4.24 4.65 10.11
CA ASN A 70 -5.47 4.49 9.35
C ASN A 70 -5.21 4.11 7.90
N ALA A 71 -4.18 4.71 7.30
CA ALA A 71 -3.80 4.36 5.94
C ALA A 71 -3.43 2.89 5.84
N LEU A 72 -2.57 2.41 6.75
CA LEU A 72 -2.14 1.02 6.73
C LEU A 72 -3.31 0.07 6.98
N ALA A 73 -4.23 0.42 7.88
CA ALA A 73 -5.41 -0.41 8.13
C ALA A 73 -6.30 -0.50 6.88
N SER A 74 -6.51 0.63 6.19
CA SER A 74 -7.30 0.64 4.96
C SER A 74 -6.66 -0.15 3.85
N LEU A 75 -5.34 -0.01 3.69
CA LEU A 75 -4.59 -0.77 2.69
C LEU A 75 -4.67 -2.26 2.98
N HIS A 76 -4.49 -2.63 4.25
CA HIS A 76 -4.57 -4.03 4.65
C HIS A 76 -5.94 -4.62 4.35
N ALA A 77 -7.01 -3.89 4.66
CA ALA A 77 -8.36 -4.36 4.40
C ALA A 77 -8.61 -4.54 2.90
N HIS A 78 -8.19 -3.58 2.09
CA HIS A 78 -8.35 -3.65 0.64
C HIS A 78 -7.59 -4.82 0.03
N LEU A 79 -6.32 -4.97 0.41
CA LEU A 79 -5.48 -6.03 -0.11
C LEU A 79 -5.93 -7.41 0.35
N SER A 80 -6.44 -7.52 1.58
CA SER A 80 -6.98 -8.79 2.07
C SER A 80 -8.18 -9.23 1.24
N LYS A 81 -9.07 -8.31 0.90
CA LYS A 81 -10.21 -8.63 0.04
C LYS A 81 -9.77 -9.07 -1.34
N TYR A 82 -8.80 -8.39 -1.90
CA TYR A 82 -8.26 -8.74 -3.20
C TYR A 82 -7.65 -10.14 -3.19
N LEU A 83 -6.85 -10.46 -2.16
CA LEU A 83 -6.21 -11.76 -2.06
C LEU A 83 -7.23 -12.88 -1.86
N ILE A 84 -8.26 -12.65 -1.06
CA ILE A 84 -9.32 -13.63 -0.86
C ILE A 84 -10.06 -13.89 -2.17
N SER A 85 -10.39 -12.84 -2.91
CA SER A 85 -11.05 -12.97 -4.20
C SER A 85 -10.20 -13.77 -5.18
N LEU A 86 -8.90 -13.51 -5.20
CA LEU A 86 -7.97 -14.21 -6.06
C LEU A 86 -7.90 -15.70 -5.71
N LEU A 87 -7.84 -16.01 -4.41
CA LEU A 87 -7.81 -17.39 -3.94
C LEU A 87 -9.09 -18.13 -4.32
N LEU A 88 -10.23 -17.49 -4.13
CA LEU A 88 -11.52 -18.10 -4.50
C LEU A 88 -11.58 -18.37 -6.00
N PHE A 89 -11.03 -17.49 -6.80
CA PHE A 89 -10.99 -17.67 -8.25
C PHE A 89 -10.18 -18.89 -8.62
N PHE A 90 -9.02 -19.09 -7.97
CA PHE A 90 -8.13 -20.20 -8.29
C PHE A 90 -8.56 -21.55 -7.72
N PHE A 91 -9.31 -21.55 -6.64
CA PHE A 91 -9.68 -22.77 -5.93
C PHE A 91 -11.17 -23.10 -6.04
N ARG A 92 -11.80 -22.66 -7.07
CA ARG A 92 -13.22 -22.93 -7.33
C ARG A 92 -13.47 -24.40 -7.63
#